data_69810ad3496c1f541ab2effa0c5959fb
#
_entry.id   69810ad3496c1f541ab2effa0c5959fb
#
_cell.length_a   1.000
_cell.length_b   1.000
_cell.length_c   1.000
_cell.angle_alpha   90.00
_cell.angle_beta   90.00
_cell.angle_gamma   90.00
#
_symmetry.space_group_name_H-M   'P 1'
#
loop_
_entity.id
_entity.type
_entity.pdbx_description
1 polymer ?
#
loop_
_entity_poly.entity_id
_entity_poly.type
_entity_poly.pdbx_seq_one_letter_code
_entity_poly.pdbx_strand_id
1 'polypeptide(L)'
;KVYLFFDEIQNVDGWERFVNSHSQDFVEESELFISGSNSKMLSSELATLLSGRYVEFHIFPYSYAEYLQLMQQPAGRASYLAYLQKGGLPELYNLPTVESEKQYVASVKDTILLRDIVKRKPVRDVRLLDDIFIYLVNNASNLFSVQHIVNFFKSKNRKVSYDTLSNYLGYIEEAFLAYKTERYNIKGKDVVAGNWLSLIHI
;
A
#
# COMPACT_ATOMS: atom_id res chain seq x y z
N LYS A 1 26.88 -6.24 20.15
CA LYS A 1 25.96 -6.24 19.01
C LYS A 1 25.24 -4.91 18.94
N VAL A 2 25.27 -4.23 17.78
CA VAL A 2 24.64 -2.94 17.56
C VAL A 2 23.41 -3.14 16.66
N TYR A 3 22.31 -2.46 16.97
CA TYR A 3 21.10 -2.43 16.16
C TYR A 3 20.93 -1.03 15.57
N LEU A 4 20.84 -0.93 14.24
CA LEU A 4 20.66 0.33 13.53
C LEU A 4 19.27 0.34 12.88
N PHE A 5 18.49 1.38 13.13
CA PHE A 5 17.13 1.54 12.58
C PHE A 5 17.09 2.80 11.74
N PHE A 6 16.69 2.66 10.49
CA PHE A 6 16.49 3.75 9.55
C PHE A 6 15.04 3.73 9.06
N ASP A 7 14.30 4.75 9.44
CA ASP A 7 12.90 4.91 9.04
C ASP A 7 12.81 5.80 7.79
N GLU A 8 11.91 5.44 6.87
CA GLU A 8 11.71 6.14 5.59
C GLU A 8 13.04 6.39 4.83
N ILE A 9 13.88 5.36 4.75
CA ILE A 9 15.26 5.47 4.24
C ILE A 9 15.33 6.01 2.81
N GLN A 10 14.28 5.81 2.01
CA GLN A 10 14.18 6.32 0.65
C GLN A 10 14.21 7.85 0.54
N ASN A 11 14.14 8.57 1.65
CA ASN A 11 14.30 10.02 1.68
C ASN A 11 15.77 10.47 1.73
N VAL A 12 16.71 9.53 1.82
CA VAL A 12 18.16 9.79 1.88
C VAL A 12 18.79 9.40 0.54
N ASP A 13 19.41 10.35 -0.14
CA ASP A 13 20.09 10.06 -1.41
C ASP A 13 21.30 9.14 -1.19
N GLY A 14 21.38 8.08 -2.01
CA GLY A 14 22.51 7.14 -1.99
C GLY A 14 22.51 6.17 -0.79
N TRP A 15 21.38 6.02 -0.11
CA TRP A 15 21.22 5.10 1.02
C TRP A 15 21.57 3.65 0.68
N GLU A 16 21.34 3.25 -0.56
CA GLU A 16 21.62 1.89 -1.04
C GLU A 16 23.12 1.56 -0.97
N ARG A 17 23.98 2.54 -1.26
CA ARG A 17 25.44 2.39 -1.17
C ARG A 17 25.88 2.22 0.27
N PHE A 18 25.29 3.00 1.18
CA PHE A 18 25.55 2.89 2.61
C PHE A 18 25.15 1.50 3.12
N VAL A 19 23.92 1.05 2.83
CA VAL A 19 23.41 -0.26 3.26
C VAL A 19 24.28 -1.39 2.70
N ASN A 20 24.65 -1.33 1.42
CA ASN A 20 25.49 -2.33 0.79
C ASN A 20 26.90 -2.36 1.41
N SER A 21 27.52 -1.21 1.63
CA SER A 21 28.82 -1.11 2.29
C SER A 21 28.78 -1.66 3.71
N HIS A 22 27.79 -1.24 4.49
CA HIS A 22 27.65 -1.69 5.88
C HIS A 22 27.32 -3.18 5.99
N SER A 23 26.54 -3.74 5.06
CA SER A 23 26.24 -5.17 5.03
C SER A 23 27.45 -6.06 4.70
N GLN A 24 28.54 -5.47 4.20
CA GLN A 24 29.80 -6.17 3.89
C GLN A 24 30.86 -5.97 4.97
N ASP A 25 30.63 -5.11 5.93
CA ASP A 25 31.53 -4.86 7.06
C ASP A 25 31.29 -5.92 8.15
N PHE A 26 32.24 -6.84 8.26
CA PHE A 26 32.19 -7.93 9.26
C PHE A 26 32.99 -7.61 10.53
N VAL A 27 33.48 -6.39 10.67
CA VAL A 27 34.34 -6.01 11.81
C VAL A 27 33.54 -5.85 13.10
N GLU A 28 32.27 -5.37 12.98
CA GLU A 28 31.37 -5.24 14.10
C GLU A 28 30.08 -6.04 13.90
N GLU A 29 29.64 -6.80 14.90
CA GLU A 29 28.34 -7.47 14.88
C GLU A 29 27.22 -6.43 14.92
N SER A 30 26.70 -6.07 13.78
CA SER A 30 25.56 -5.15 13.67
C SER A 30 24.40 -5.75 12.88
N GLU A 31 23.18 -5.36 13.23
CA GLU A 31 21.98 -5.64 12.45
C GLU A 31 21.34 -4.33 11.99
N LEU A 32 21.03 -4.29 10.72
CA LEU A 32 20.45 -3.12 10.08
C LEU A 32 18.98 -3.36 9.79
N PHE A 33 18.11 -2.50 10.29
CA PHE A 33 16.68 -2.49 10.06
C PHE A 33 16.34 -1.22 9.28
N ILE A 34 15.69 -1.39 8.14
CA ILE A 34 15.26 -0.28 7.29
C ILE A 34 13.77 -0.38 7.05
N SER A 35 13.07 0.75 7.11
CA SER A 35 11.67 0.85 6.73
C SER A 35 11.46 1.76 5.53
N GLY A 36 10.35 1.59 4.85
CA GLY A 36 9.93 2.45 3.76
C GLY A 36 8.49 2.19 3.33
N SER A 37 7.84 3.24 2.90
CA SER A 37 6.42 3.24 2.52
C SER A 37 6.16 2.85 1.06
N ASN A 38 7.18 2.40 0.30
CA ASN A 38 7.05 2.09 -1.12
C ASN A 38 7.66 0.72 -1.46
N SER A 39 6.82 -0.18 -1.98
CA SER A 39 7.21 -1.55 -2.33
C SER A 39 8.33 -1.66 -3.37
N LYS A 40 8.32 -0.80 -4.39
CA LYS A 40 9.32 -0.88 -5.47
C LYS A 40 10.69 -0.36 -5.08
N MET A 41 10.76 0.64 -4.21
CA MET A 41 12.07 1.17 -3.80
C MET A 41 12.85 0.16 -2.97
N LEU A 42 12.16 -0.61 -2.14
CA LEU A 42 12.83 -1.63 -1.32
C LEU A 42 13.12 -2.91 -2.14
N SER A 43 12.21 -3.33 -3.03
CA SER A 43 12.36 -4.62 -3.70
C SER A 43 13.29 -4.60 -4.92
N SER A 44 13.23 -3.59 -5.79
CA SER A 44 14.02 -3.58 -7.04
C SER A 44 15.47 -3.14 -6.84
N GLU A 45 15.69 -2.13 -6.01
CA GLU A 45 17.03 -1.60 -5.74
C GLU A 45 17.80 -2.48 -4.75
N LEU A 46 17.14 -2.95 -3.68
CA LEU A 46 17.72 -3.88 -2.73
C LEU A 46 18.00 -5.26 -3.35
N ALA A 47 17.08 -5.78 -4.17
CA ALA A 47 17.30 -7.06 -4.83
C ALA A 47 18.55 -7.03 -5.74
N THR A 48 18.79 -5.89 -6.40
CA THR A 48 19.95 -5.72 -7.28
C THR A 48 21.24 -5.51 -6.47
N LEU A 49 21.20 -4.72 -5.41
CA LEU A 49 22.40 -4.31 -4.66
C LEU A 49 22.76 -5.28 -3.53
N LEU A 50 21.78 -5.83 -2.83
CA LEU A 50 22.02 -6.72 -1.69
C LEU A 50 22.03 -8.21 -2.06
N SER A 51 21.70 -8.55 -3.34
CA SER A 51 21.83 -9.93 -3.84
C SER A 51 21.23 -11.00 -2.90
N GLY A 52 20.05 -10.75 -2.33
CA GLY A 52 19.36 -11.68 -1.43
C GLY A 52 19.85 -11.71 0.02
N ARG A 53 20.66 -10.73 0.45
CA ARG A 53 21.17 -10.63 1.84
C ARG A 53 20.23 -9.85 2.77
N TYR A 54 18.93 -9.92 2.55
CA TYR A 54 17.93 -9.28 3.39
C TYR A 54 16.72 -10.17 3.60
N VAL A 55 15.98 -9.89 4.64
CA VAL A 55 14.67 -10.47 4.90
C VAL A 55 13.65 -9.35 4.87
N GLU A 56 12.61 -9.50 4.06
CA GLU A 56 11.55 -8.51 3.92
C GLU A 56 10.38 -8.87 4.83
N PHE A 57 9.90 -7.88 5.59
CA PHE A 57 8.71 -7.99 6.41
C PHE A 57 7.68 -6.98 5.95
N HIS A 58 6.53 -7.46 5.50
CA HIS A 58 5.38 -6.60 5.21
C HIS A 58 4.59 -6.33 6.49
N ILE A 59 4.50 -5.06 6.87
CA ILE A 59 3.71 -4.63 8.02
C ILE A 59 2.34 -4.18 7.53
N PHE A 60 1.32 -4.89 7.94
CA PHE A 60 -0.08 -4.60 7.62
C PHE A 60 -0.78 -3.88 8.78
N PRO A 61 -1.87 -3.13 8.51
CA PRO A 61 -2.80 -2.73 9.56
C PRO A 61 -3.29 -3.95 10.36
N TYR A 62 -3.82 -3.72 11.55
CA TYR A 62 -4.31 -4.81 12.41
C TYR A 62 -5.30 -5.71 11.66
N SER A 63 -5.05 -7.00 11.68
CA SER A 63 -6.03 -8.01 11.30
C SER A 63 -7.16 -8.08 12.33
N TYR A 64 -8.27 -8.72 11.98
CA TYR A 64 -9.36 -8.95 12.94
C TYR A 64 -8.90 -9.70 14.19
N ALA A 65 -7.98 -10.65 14.05
CA ALA A 65 -7.42 -11.40 15.18
C ALA A 65 -6.62 -10.48 16.13
N GLU A 66 -5.78 -9.61 15.58
CA GLU A 66 -5.02 -8.62 16.36
C GLU A 66 -5.92 -7.58 17.00
N TYR A 67 -6.97 -7.14 16.29
CA TYR A 67 -8.01 -6.29 16.84
C TYR A 67 -8.69 -6.91 18.06
N LEU A 68 -9.06 -8.21 18.00
CA LEU A 68 -9.66 -8.89 19.15
C LEU A 68 -8.72 -8.95 20.35
N GLN A 69 -7.43 -9.17 20.12
CA GLN A 69 -6.42 -9.14 21.17
C GLN A 69 -6.28 -7.75 21.79
N LEU A 70 -6.18 -6.71 20.95
CA LEU A 70 -6.07 -5.32 21.39
C LEU A 70 -7.28 -4.91 22.23
N MET A 71 -8.49 -5.24 21.78
CA MET A 71 -9.74 -4.86 22.43
C MET A 71 -10.16 -5.82 23.55
N GLN A 72 -9.42 -6.91 23.75
CA GLN A 72 -9.75 -7.99 24.71
C GLN A 72 -11.20 -8.50 24.56
N GLN A 73 -11.62 -8.69 23.30
CA GLN A 73 -12.98 -9.09 22.98
C GLN A 73 -13.02 -10.51 22.36
N PRO A 74 -14.08 -11.27 22.59
CA PRO A 74 -14.27 -12.55 21.91
C PRO A 74 -14.64 -12.35 20.44
N ALA A 75 -14.26 -13.33 19.61
CA ALA A 75 -14.69 -13.36 18.22
C ALA A 75 -16.23 -13.50 18.12
N GLY A 76 -16.85 -12.69 17.28
CA GLY A 76 -18.29 -12.70 17.08
C GLY A 76 -18.76 -11.66 16.07
N ARG A 77 -20.04 -11.73 15.70
CA ARG A 77 -20.62 -10.82 14.72
C ARG A 77 -20.50 -9.34 15.15
N ALA A 78 -20.71 -9.03 16.42
CA ALA A 78 -20.67 -7.66 16.93
C ALA A 78 -19.24 -7.09 16.84
N SER A 79 -18.24 -7.83 17.33
CA SER A 79 -16.83 -7.42 17.26
C SER A 79 -16.33 -7.33 15.82
N TYR A 80 -16.78 -8.22 14.93
CA TYR A 80 -16.43 -8.16 13.53
C TYR A 80 -16.98 -6.92 12.82
N LEU A 81 -18.27 -6.56 13.08
CA LEU A 81 -18.87 -5.34 12.54
C LEU A 81 -18.18 -4.07 13.07
N ALA A 82 -17.81 -4.06 14.35
CA ALA A 82 -17.06 -2.96 14.94
C ALA A 82 -15.67 -2.81 14.27
N TYR A 83 -14.97 -3.92 14.03
CA TYR A 83 -13.71 -3.92 13.31
C TYR A 83 -13.86 -3.38 11.87
N LEU A 84 -14.90 -3.84 11.13
CA LEU A 84 -15.16 -3.34 9.77
C LEU A 84 -15.45 -1.84 9.71
N GLN A 85 -16.08 -1.28 10.76
CA GLN A 85 -16.36 0.16 10.84
C GLN A 85 -15.13 0.98 11.20
N LYS A 86 -14.29 0.46 12.10
CA LYS A 86 -13.11 1.19 12.59
C LYS A 86 -11.90 1.02 11.72
N GLY A 87 -11.73 -0.17 11.14
CA GLY A 87 -10.55 -0.53 10.34
C GLY A 87 -9.36 -0.98 11.19
N GLY A 88 -8.23 -1.25 10.52
CA GLY A 88 -7.03 -1.82 11.14
C GLY A 88 -5.90 -0.83 11.42
N LEU A 89 -6.05 0.47 11.11
CA LEU A 89 -4.99 1.45 11.37
C LEU A 89 -4.78 1.64 12.88
N PRO A 90 -3.56 1.39 13.40
CA PRO A 90 -3.31 1.40 14.84
C PRO A 90 -3.69 2.71 15.55
N GLU A 91 -3.40 3.85 14.93
CA GLU A 91 -3.66 5.16 15.52
C GLU A 91 -5.14 5.44 15.75
N LEU A 92 -6.04 4.82 14.99
CA LEU A 92 -7.49 4.97 15.20
C LEU A 92 -7.94 4.54 16.61
N TYR A 93 -7.18 3.67 17.26
CA TYR A 93 -7.49 3.16 18.60
C TYR A 93 -7.05 4.10 19.72
N ASN A 94 -6.22 5.10 19.39
CA ASN A 94 -5.75 6.13 20.31
C ASN A 94 -6.59 7.43 20.20
N LEU A 95 -7.39 7.57 19.16
CA LEU A 95 -8.16 8.79 18.91
C LEU A 95 -9.47 8.81 19.73
N PRO A 96 -9.80 9.97 20.35
CA PRO A 96 -10.90 10.02 21.32
C PRO A 96 -12.30 10.14 20.67
N THR A 97 -12.40 10.54 19.41
CA THR A 97 -13.69 10.81 18.76
C THR A 97 -13.73 10.29 17.32
N VAL A 98 -14.92 9.92 16.85
CA VAL A 98 -15.16 9.52 15.45
C VAL A 98 -14.75 10.63 14.47
N GLU A 99 -14.90 11.89 14.86
CA GLU A 99 -14.50 13.00 14.00
C GLU A 99 -12.97 13.07 13.85
N SER A 100 -12.21 12.88 14.93
CA SER A 100 -10.76 12.81 14.85
C SER A 100 -10.27 11.58 14.06
N GLU A 101 -10.98 10.45 14.15
CA GLU A 101 -10.69 9.26 13.33
C GLU A 101 -10.86 9.56 11.84
N LYS A 102 -11.95 10.19 11.44
CA LYS A 102 -12.21 10.59 10.04
C LYS A 102 -11.16 11.57 9.52
N GLN A 103 -10.80 12.58 10.32
CA GLN A 103 -9.76 13.54 9.96
C GLN A 103 -8.40 12.87 9.81
N TYR A 104 -8.06 11.93 10.67
CA TYR A 104 -6.84 11.17 10.60
C TYR A 104 -6.78 10.34 9.32
N VAL A 105 -7.82 9.55 8.99
CA VAL A 105 -7.88 8.74 7.77
C VAL A 105 -7.77 9.62 6.52
N ALA A 106 -8.47 10.76 6.49
CA ALA A 106 -8.36 11.71 5.38
C ALA A 106 -6.93 12.25 5.24
N SER A 107 -6.29 12.61 6.34
CA SER A 107 -4.90 13.09 6.36
C SER A 107 -3.91 12.03 5.91
N VAL A 108 -4.08 10.77 6.33
CA VAL A 108 -3.24 9.64 5.87
C VAL A 108 -3.40 9.45 4.37
N LYS A 109 -4.64 9.40 3.87
CA LYS A 109 -4.93 9.30 2.43
C LYS A 109 -4.23 10.42 1.65
N ASP A 110 -4.43 11.68 2.06
CA ASP A 110 -3.85 12.83 1.37
C ASP A 110 -2.32 12.81 1.42
N THR A 111 -1.72 12.41 2.53
CA THR A 111 -0.27 12.27 2.66
C THR A 111 0.26 11.24 1.68
N ILE A 112 -0.35 10.06 1.58
CA ILE A 112 0.10 9.01 0.66
C ILE A 112 -0.12 9.45 -0.79
N LEU A 113 -1.30 9.97 -1.14
CA LEU A 113 -1.58 10.39 -2.52
C LEU A 113 -0.69 11.55 -2.97
N LEU A 114 -0.55 12.60 -2.15
CA LEU A 114 0.16 13.82 -2.54
C LEU A 114 1.68 13.72 -2.32
N ARG A 115 2.11 13.18 -1.18
CA ARG A 115 3.53 13.10 -0.83
C ARG A 115 4.21 11.91 -1.49
N ASP A 116 3.62 10.72 -1.38
CA ASP A 116 4.30 9.50 -1.80
C ASP A 116 4.09 9.20 -3.29
N ILE A 117 2.93 9.52 -3.85
CA ILE A 117 2.66 9.30 -5.26
C ILE A 117 3.00 10.53 -6.10
N VAL A 118 2.33 11.67 -5.86
CA VAL A 118 2.47 12.84 -6.74
C VAL A 118 3.88 13.41 -6.74
N LYS A 119 4.56 13.43 -5.60
CA LYS A 119 5.93 13.95 -5.52
C LYS A 119 6.95 13.06 -6.25
N ARG A 120 6.70 11.74 -6.31
CA ARG A 120 7.68 10.76 -6.81
C ARG A 120 7.35 10.22 -8.20
N LYS A 121 6.12 10.37 -8.66
CA LYS A 121 5.64 9.82 -9.94
C LYS A 121 5.18 10.94 -10.88
N PRO A 122 5.25 10.73 -12.20
CA PRO A 122 4.82 11.73 -13.18
C PRO A 122 3.29 11.83 -13.26
N VAL A 123 2.64 12.28 -12.19
CA VAL A 123 1.20 12.50 -12.14
C VAL A 123 0.86 13.86 -12.70
N ARG A 124 0.15 13.90 -13.83
CA ARG A 124 -0.29 15.14 -14.49
C ARG A 124 -1.64 15.64 -13.99
N ASP A 125 -2.53 14.72 -13.61
CA ASP A 125 -3.88 15.03 -13.13
C ASP A 125 -4.08 14.40 -11.74
N VAL A 126 -3.84 15.21 -10.70
CA VAL A 126 -3.97 14.79 -9.30
C VAL A 126 -5.42 14.49 -8.94
N ARG A 127 -6.39 15.22 -9.53
CA ARG A 127 -7.81 14.96 -9.31
C ARG A 127 -8.23 13.61 -9.89
N LEU A 128 -7.68 13.25 -11.05
CA LEU A 128 -7.92 11.92 -11.60
C LEU A 128 -7.38 10.81 -10.70
N LEU A 129 -6.21 11.01 -10.10
CA LEU A 129 -5.63 10.03 -9.16
C LEU A 129 -6.55 9.82 -7.95
N ASP A 130 -7.05 10.91 -7.36
CA ASP A 130 -7.99 10.84 -6.23
C ASP A 130 -9.32 10.18 -6.63
N ASP A 131 -9.88 10.54 -7.78
CA ASP A 131 -11.11 9.94 -8.31
C ASP A 131 -10.96 8.43 -8.58
N ILE A 132 -9.79 8.00 -9.07
CA ILE A 132 -9.48 6.57 -9.27
C ILE A 132 -9.42 5.87 -7.90
N PHE A 133 -8.77 6.48 -6.92
CA PHE A 133 -8.71 5.92 -5.57
C PHE A 133 -10.11 5.80 -4.95
N ILE A 134 -10.94 6.84 -5.03
CA ILE A 134 -12.34 6.80 -4.57
C ILE A 134 -13.13 5.71 -5.30
N TYR A 135 -12.92 5.56 -6.61
CA TYR A 135 -13.55 4.49 -7.37
C TYR A 135 -13.15 3.10 -6.84
N LEU A 136 -11.86 2.89 -6.55
CA LEU A 136 -11.36 1.64 -5.99
C LEU A 136 -11.99 1.34 -4.62
N VAL A 137 -12.04 2.35 -3.73
CA VAL A 137 -12.66 2.21 -2.40
C VAL A 137 -14.12 1.78 -2.50
N ASN A 138 -14.90 2.45 -3.36
CA ASN A 138 -16.32 2.16 -3.54
C ASN A 138 -16.59 0.81 -4.22
N ASN A 139 -15.60 0.24 -4.89
CA ASN A 139 -15.70 -1.03 -5.60
C ASN A 139 -14.76 -2.10 -5.04
N ALA A 140 -14.27 -1.92 -3.81
CA ALA A 140 -13.41 -2.89 -3.15
C ALA A 140 -14.06 -4.29 -3.13
N SER A 141 -13.25 -5.32 -3.36
CA SER A 141 -13.69 -6.72 -3.46
C SER A 141 -14.60 -7.05 -4.66
N ASN A 142 -14.83 -6.12 -5.58
CA ASN A 142 -15.50 -6.40 -6.84
C ASN A 142 -14.50 -6.74 -7.95
N LEU A 143 -14.94 -7.56 -8.89
CA LEU A 143 -14.18 -7.85 -10.10
C LEU A 143 -14.21 -6.66 -11.04
N PHE A 144 -13.05 -6.18 -11.45
CA PHE A 144 -12.96 -5.15 -12.48
C PHE A 144 -11.68 -5.29 -13.33
N SER A 145 -11.66 -4.57 -14.44
CA SER A 145 -10.50 -4.43 -15.32
C SER A 145 -10.21 -2.95 -15.55
N VAL A 146 -8.99 -2.64 -15.98
CA VAL A 146 -8.61 -1.28 -16.37
C VAL A 146 -9.60 -0.72 -17.40
N GLN A 147 -10.02 -1.54 -18.39
CA GLN A 147 -10.98 -1.14 -19.42
C GLN A 147 -12.35 -0.78 -18.83
N HIS A 148 -12.79 -1.49 -17.80
CA HIS A 148 -14.05 -1.18 -17.12
C HIS A 148 -14.01 0.21 -16.47
N ILE A 149 -12.90 0.55 -15.81
CA ILE A 149 -12.71 1.87 -15.20
C ILE A 149 -12.62 2.96 -16.28
N VAL A 150 -11.93 2.72 -17.41
CA VAL A 150 -11.90 3.65 -18.56
C VAL A 150 -13.32 3.95 -19.04
N ASN A 151 -14.14 2.91 -19.22
CA ASN A 151 -15.53 3.06 -19.66
C ASN A 151 -16.38 3.83 -18.64
N PHE A 152 -16.15 3.60 -17.33
CA PHE A 152 -16.82 4.37 -16.29
C PHE A 152 -16.49 5.87 -16.39
N PHE A 153 -15.23 6.26 -16.49
CA PHE A 153 -14.86 7.68 -16.64
C PHE A 153 -15.38 8.28 -17.95
N LYS A 154 -15.37 7.51 -19.03
CA LYS A 154 -15.95 7.92 -20.30
C LYS A 154 -17.46 8.19 -20.19
N SER A 155 -18.22 7.38 -19.46
CA SER A 155 -19.66 7.61 -19.20
C SER A 155 -19.92 8.87 -18.39
N LYS A 156 -18.93 9.36 -17.65
CA LYS A 156 -18.94 10.64 -16.91
C LYS A 156 -18.37 11.82 -17.73
N ASN A 157 -18.27 11.67 -19.06
CA ASN A 157 -17.69 12.67 -19.99
C ASN A 157 -16.21 13.01 -19.69
N ARG A 158 -15.48 12.15 -19.00
CA ARG A 158 -14.05 12.31 -18.72
C ARG A 158 -13.24 11.33 -19.56
N LYS A 159 -12.48 11.88 -20.51
CA LYS A 159 -11.60 11.07 -21.37
C LYS A 159 -10.34 10.70 -20.61
N VAL A 160 -10.14 9.42 -20.36
CA VAL A 160 -8.93 8.87 -19.73
C VAL A 160 -8.39 7.77 -20.63
N SER A 161 -7.09 7.80 -20.94
CA SER A 161 -6.46 6.72 -21.70
C SER A 161 -6.24 5.48 -20.82
N TYR A 162 -6.22 4.32 -21.46
CA TYR A 162 -5.90 3.06 -20.78
C TYR A 162 -4.56 3.14 -20.06
N ASP A 163 -3.52 3.67 -20.74
CA ASP A 163 -2.16 3.76 -20.20
C ASP A 163 -2.09 4.67 -18.97
N THR A 164 -2.75 5.84 -19.01
CA THR A 164 -2.80 6.75 -17.87
C THR A 164 -3.44 6.07 -16.66
N LEU A 165 -4.57 5.39 -16.89
CA LEU A 165 -5.28 4.70 -15.82
C LEU A 165 -4.45 3.54 -15.27
N SER A 166 -3.85 2.73 -16.14
CA SER A 166 -2.99 1.61 -15.74
C SER A 166 -1.81 2.09 -14.89
N ASN A 167 -1.17 3.18 -15.30
CA ASN A 167 -0.06 3.78 -14.54
C ASN A 167 -0.51 4.26 -13.16
N TYR A 168 -1.65 4.96 -13.08
CA TYR A 168 -2.14 5.48 -11.80
C TYR A 168 -2.57 4.36 -10.84
N LEU A 169 -3.17 3.29 -11.37
CA LEU A 169 -3.45 2.09 -10.59
C LEU A 169 -2.15 1.47 -10.05
N GLY A 170 -1.13 1.35 -10.89
CA GLY A 170 0.18 0.87 -10.47
C GLY A 170 0.81 1.73 -9.36
N TYR A 171 0.66 3.05 -9.42
CA TYR A 171 1.17 3.95 -8.37
C TYR A 171 0.43 3.76 -7.03
N ILE A 172 -0.88 3.53 -7.08
CA ILE A 172 -1.72 3.23 -5.90
C ILE A 172 -1.31 1.88 -5.29
N GLU A 173 -1.04 0.86 -6.10
CA GLU A 173 -0.53 -0.44 -5.65
C GLU A 173 0.86 -0.31 -5.02
N GLU A 174 1.77 0.42 -5.67
CA GLU A 174 3.12 0.65 -5.16
C GLU A 174 3.15 1.40 -3.81
N ALA A 175 2.17 2.24 -3.56
CA ALA A 175 1.99 2.95 -2.29
C ALA A 175 1.21 2.14 -1.23
N PHE A 176 0.97 0.86 -1.46
CA PHE A 176 0.23 -0.04 -0.57
C PHE A 176 -1.20 0.40 -0.22
N LEU A 177 -1.79 1.30 -1.00
CA LEU A 177 -3.18 1.73 -0.81
C LEU A 177 -4.19 0.70 -1.31
N ALA A 178 -3.82 -0.10 -2.30
CA ALA A 178 -4.63 -1.18 -2.83
C ALA A 178 -3.76 -2.37 -3.22
N TYR A 179 -4.34 -3.56 -3.15
CA TYR A 179 -3.71 -4.80 -3.57
C TYR A 179 -4.53 -5.43 -4.69
N LYS A 180 -3.83 -5.82 -5.75
CA LYS A 180 -4.39 -6.59 -6.83
C LYS A 180 -4.38 -8.07 -6.45
N THR A 181 -5.54 -8.71 -6.45
CA THR A 181 -5.65 -10.16 -6.30
C THR A 181 -6.03 -10.78 -7.63
N GLU A 182 -5.16 -11.59 -8.17
CA GLU A 182 -5.39 -12.28 -9.43
C GLU A 182 -6.41 -13.41 -9.26
N ARG A 183 -7.21 -13.61 -10.31
CA ARG A 183 -8.17 -14.71 -10.32
C ARG A 183 -7.42 -16.03 -10.43
N TYR A 184 -7.65 -16.94 -9.50
CA TYR A 184 -7.18 -18.33 -9.64
C TYR A 184 -7.94 -19.03 -10.77
N ASN A 185 -7.21 -19.52 -11.77
CA ASN A 185 -7.78 -20.30 -12.87
C ASN A 185 -6.92 -21.55 -13.12
N ILE A 186 -7.49 -22.72 -12.85
CA ILE A 186 -6.85 -24.03 -13.04
C ILE A 186 -6.40 -24.26 -14.49
N LYS A 187 -7.06 -23.63 -15.48
CA LYS A 187 -6.73 -23.77 -16.92
C LYS A 187 -5.68 -22.76 -17.43
N GLY A 188 -5.17 -21.86 -16.58
CA GLY A 188 -4.00 -20.99 -16.83
C GLY A 188 -4.16 -19.84 -17.84
N LYS A 189 -5.13 -19.88 -18.76
CA LYS A 189 -5.23 -18.88 -19.84
C LYS A 189 -5.83 -17.54 -19.39
N ASP A 190 -6.70 -17.53 -18.39
CA ASP A 190 -7.40 -16.32 -17.92
C ASP A 190 -6.66 -15.57 -16.80
N VAL A 191 -5.55 -16.12 -16.29
CA VAL A 191 -4.75 -15.49 -15.24
C VAL A 191 -4.05 -14.23 -15.77
N VAL A 192 -3.63 -14.25 -17.03
CA VAL A 192 -2.86 -13.15 -17.66
C VAL A 192 -3.77 -12.03 -18.22
N ALA A 193 -4.99 -12.37 -18.60
CA ALA A 193 -5.91 -11.45 -19.29
C ALA A 193 -7.24 -11.23 -18.57
N GLY A 194 -7.43 -11.83 -17.39
CA GLY A 194 -8.69 -11.82 -16.65
C GLY A 194 -8.92 -10.56 -15.82
N ASN A 195 -10.15 -10.41 -15.35
CA ASN A 195 -10.52 -9.43 -14.34
C ASN A 195 -9.83 -9.80 -13.01
N TRP A 196 -9.48 -8.79 -12.23
CA TRP A 196 -8.85 -8.93 -10.92
C TRP A 196 -9.71 -8.30 -9.82
N LEU A 197 -9.48 -8.69 -8.58
CA LEU A 197 -10.11 -8.11 -7.39
C LEU A 197 -9.20 -7.04 -6.80
N SER A 198 -9.78 -5.94 -6.36
CA SER A 198 -9.08 -4.94 -5.55
C SER A 198 -9.35 -5.22 -4.08
N LEU A 199 -8.29 -5.31 -3.31
CA LEU A 199 -8.32 -5.25 -1.85
C LEU A 199 -7.75 -3.91 -1.42
N ILE A 200 -8.46 -3.20 -0.56
CA ILE A 200 -8.03 -1.90 -0.05
C ILE A 200 -7.58 -2.05 1.38
N HIS A 201 -6.51 -1.34 1.70
CA HIS A 201 -5.76 -1.48 2.94
C HIS A 201 -5.81 -0.20 3.78
N ILE A 202 -7.01 0.36 3.96
CA ILE A 202 -7.21 1.51 4.84
C ILE A 202 -8.19 1.16 5.95
#